data_620d56dc239acdabbf6a2c4631d89cae
#
_entry.id   620d56dc239acdabbf6a2c4631d89cae
#
_cell.length_a   1.000
_cell.length_b   1.000
_cell.length_c   1.000
_cell.angle_alpha   90.00
_cell.angle_beta   90.00
_cell.angle_gamma   90.00
#
_symmetry.space_group_name_H-M   'P 1'
#
loop_
_entity.id
_entity.type
_entity.pdbx_description
1 polymer ?
#
loop_
_entity_poly.entity_id
_entity_poly.type
_entity_poly.pdbx_seq_one_letter_code
_entity_poly.pdbx_strand_id
1 'polypeptide(L)'
;MSRPVEAGRGGGGRGGRSPNKTNNYVKKIKGHISSTEEIKSDVFETGKPEHAAQYEKSKKAVIAYIRQKGVSESELIASALEDMVIPTIPLPPRAPMIEDLDQLGQVPPVVIQDPDEVLLRSSEMKYIQQRRQNLLKGLKQNYAIIWDQCSLQMRSKLEQLDDYNAIDNAKDPDDFSQK
;
A
#
# COMPACT_ATOMS: atom_id res chain seq x y z
N MET A 1 -11.00 -54.39 75.63
CA MET A 1 -11.20 -54.55 74.15
C MET A 1 -11.39 -53.19 73.59
N SER A 2 -10.32 -52.55 73.22
CA SER A 2 -10.33 -51.15 72.73
C SER A 2 -9.88 -51.11 71.26
N ARG A 3 -10.66 -50.49 70.43
CA ARG A 3 -10.37 -50.26 69.03
C ARG A 3 -9.63 -48.92 68.88
N PRO A 4 -8.55 -48.82 68.11
CA PRO A 4 -7.97 -47.54 67.76
C PRO A 4 -8.66 -46.89 66.55
N VAL A 5 -8.77 -45.56 66.61
CA VAL A 5 -9.30 -44.69 65.61
C VAL A 5 -8.19 -44.31 64.62
N GLU A 6 -8.37 -44.64 63.34
CA GLU A 6 -7.46 -44.18 62.27
C GLU A 6 -7.75 -42.75 61.88
N ALA A 7 -6.72 -41.90 61.93
CA ALA A 7 -6.76 -40.52 61.45
C ALA A 7 -6.41 -40.44 59.96
N GLY A 8 -7.37 -40.13 59.10
CA GLY A 8 -7.16 -39.91 57.67
C GLY A 8 -6.40 -38.59 57.40
N ARG A 9 -5.23 -38.64 56.85
CA ARG A 9 -4.45 -37.50 56.30
C ARG A 9 -4.94 -37.15 54.91
N GLY A 10 -5.56 -36.01 54.78
CA GLY A 10 -5.91 -35.40 53.48
C GLY A 10 -4.70 -34.98 52.71
N GLY A 11 -4.53 -35.53 51.50
CA GLY A 11 -3.49 -35.14 50.56
C GLY A 11 -3.85 -33.82 49.88
N GLY A 12 -3.01 -32.82 50.10
CA GLY A 12 -3.09 -31.52 49.43
C GLY A 12 -2.72 -31.62 47.95
N GLY A 13 -3.70 -31.53 47.10
CA GLY A 13 -3.50 -31.43 45.66
C GLY A 13 -2.84 -30.08 45.32
N ARG A 14 -1.57 -30.10 44.88
CA ARG A 14 -0.92 -28.96 44.27
C ARG A 14 -1.57 -28.66 42.91
N GLY A 15 -2.42 -27.64 42.85
CA GLY A 15 -2.98 -27.11 41.65
C GLY A 15 -1.85 -26.54 40.77
N GLY A 16 -1.51 -27.26 39.70
CA GLY A 16 -0.63 -26.82 38.67
C GLY A 16 -1.23 -25.56 38.03
N ARG A 17 -0.59 -24.41 38.23
CA ARG A 17 -0.88 -23.19 37.47
C ARG A 17 -0.56 -23.47 36.00
N SER A 18 -1.60 -23.67 35.22
CA SER A 18 -1.55 -23.68 33.76
C SER A 18 -0.95 -22.33 33.31
N PRO A 19 0.07 -22.35 32.42
CA PRO A 19 0.60 -21.09 31.89
C PRO A 19 -0.54 -20.34 31.23
N ASN A 20 -0.71 -19.10 31.63
CA ASN A 20 -1.64 -18.14 31.08
C ASN A 20 -1.51 -18.15 29.55
N LYS A 21 -2.40 -18.83 28.86
CA LYS A 21 -2.65 -18.57 27.45
C LYS A 21 -3.13 -17.14 27.40
N THR A 22 -2.23 -16.22 27.08
CA THR A 22 -2.58 -14.87 26.65
C THR A 22 -3.49 -15.05 25.44
N ASN A 23 -4.79 -15.13 25.71
CA ASN A 23 -5.80 -14.98 24.70
C ASN A 23 -5.61 -13.58 24.14
N ASN A 24 -4.84 -13.48 23.07
CA ASN A 24 -4.87 -12.35 22.17
C ASN A 24 -6.27 -12.29 21.55
N TYR A 25 -7.24 -11.85 22.36
CA TYR A 25 -8.52 -11.40 21.87
C TYR A 25 -8.22 -10.16 21.03
N VAL A 26 -7.93 -10.39 19.74
CA VAL A 26 -8.03 -9.34 18.73
C VAL A 26 -9.45 -8.82 18.84
N LYS A 27 -9.60 -7.63 19.39
CA LYS A 27 -10.88 -6.96 19.58
C LYS A 27 -11.49 -6.82 18.21
N LYS A 28 -12.44 -7.67 17.86
CA LYS A 28 -13.08 -7.68 16.54
C LYS A 28 -13.81 -6.35 16.42
N ILE A 29 -13.26 -5.44 15.65
CA ILE A 29 -13.83 -4.11 15.44
C ILE A 29 -15.13 -4.30 14.69
N LYS A 30 -16.23 -3.86 15.32
CA LYS A 30 -17.59 -4.08 14.82
C LYS A 30 -17.74 -3.42 13.45
N GLY A 31 -18.05 -4.22 12.43
CA GLY A 31 -18.25 -3.75 11.05
C GLY A 31 -17.00 -3.70 10.16
N HIS A 32 -15.84 -4.09 10.68
CA HIS A 32 -14.65 -4.23 9.84
C HIS A 32 -14.65 -5.59 9.14
N ILE A 33 -14.54 -5.57 7.82
CA ILE A 33 -14.40 -6.75 6.96
C ILE A 33 -13.10 -6.57 6.20
N SER A 34 -12.02 -7.24 6.62
CA SER A 34 -10.78 -7.27 5.86
C SER A 34 -10.82 -8.42 4.87
N SER A 35 -10.53 -8.14 3.61
CA SER A 35 -10.29 -9.14 2.57
C SER A 35 -8.92 -9.80 2.70
N THR A 36 -8.05 -9.27 3.54
CA THR A 36 -6.65 -9.66 3.67
C THR A 36 -6.36 -10.21 5.05
N GLU A 37 -6.19 -11.53 5.17
CA GLU A 37 -5.98 -12.22 6.44
C GLU A 37 -4.68 -11.78 7.14
N GLU A 38 -3.62 -11.49 6.39
CA GLU A 38 -2.29 -11.15 6.93
C GLU A 38 -2.27 -9.85 7.74
N ILE A 39 -3.10 -8.88 7.37
CA ILE A 39 -3.18 -7.54 8.01
C ILE A 39 -4.54 -7.29 8.68
N LYS A 40 -5.33 -8.32 8.89
CA LYS A 40 -6.71 -8.24 9.42
C LYS A 40 -6.82 -7.53 10.78
N SER A 41 -5.76 -7.56 11.58
CA SER A 41 -5.72 -6.89 12.90
C SER A 41 -5.30 -5.42 12.83
N ASP A 42 -4.77 -4.98 11.68
CA ASP A 42 -4.16 -3.67 11.52
C ASP A 42 -5.14 -2.71 10.85
N VAL A 43 -6.09 -2.20 11.64
CA VAL A 43 -7.23 -1.39 11.20
C VAL A 43 -6.96 0.09 11.44
N PHE A 44 -7.35 0.93 10.48
CA PHE A 44 -7.36 2.38 10.64
C PHE A 44 -8.63 2.81 11.37
N GLU A 45 -8.46 3.38 12.55
CA GLU A 45 -9.53 3.93 13.38
C GLU A 45 -9.36 5.42 13.62
N THR A 46 -10.45 6.09 14.03
CA THR A 46 -10.47 7.52 14.32
C THR A 46 -11.29 7.82 15.57
N GLY A 47 -11.04 8.97 16.18
CA GLY A 47 -11.89 9.53 17.24
C GLY A 47 -11.35 9.41 18.67
N LYS A 48 -10.21 8.73 18.90
CA LYS A 48 -9.57 8.64 20.20
C LYS A 48 -8.07 8.93 20.12
N PRO A 49 -7.43 9.45 21.18
CA PRO A 49 -5.98 9.70 21.17
C PRO A 49 -5.13 8.47 20.90
N GLU A 50 -5.56 7.29 21.37
CA GLU A 50 -4.85 6.02 21.17
C GLU A 50 -4.80 5.60 19.72
N HIS A 51 -5.72 6.10 18.89
CA HIS A 51 -5.81 5.76 17.45
C HIS A 51 -4.65 6.33 16.63
N ALA A 52 -3.95 7.37 17.13
CA ALA A 52 -2.76 7.88 16.47
C ALA A 52 -1.63 6.83 16.41
N ALA A 53 -1.35 6.17 17.55
CA ALA A 53 -0.37 5.08 17.60
C ALA A 53 -0.82 3.86 16.78
N GLN A 54 -2.12 3.55 16.80
CA GLN A 54 -2.70 2.49 15.99
C GLN A 54 -2.58 2.80 14.49
N TYR A 55 -2.79 4.04 14.09
CA TYR A 55 -2.62 4.47 12.70
C TYR A 55 -1.21 4.20 12.18
N GLU A 56 -0.18 4.60 12.93
CA GLU A 56 1.22 4.36 12.55
C GLU A 56 1.54 2.87 12.45
N LYS A 57 1.00 2.07 13.35
CA LYS A 57 1.15 0.61 13.31
C LYS A 57 0.48 0.03 12.06
N SER A 58 -0.77 0.39 11.79
CA SER A 58 -1.52 -0.08 10.63
C SER A 58 -0.88 0.39 9.32
N LYS A 59 -0.39 1.64 9.25
CA LYS A 59 0.36 2.16 8.10
C LYS A 59 1.58 1.30 7.80
N LYS A 60 2.42 1.00 8.80
CA LYS A 60 3.60 0.14 8.64
C LYS A 60 3.24 -1.27 8.19
N ALA A 61 2.18 -1.87 8.75
CA ALA A 61 1.73 -3.20 8.37
C ALA A 61 1.25 -3.25 6.92
N VAL A 62 0.49 -2.27 6.47
CA VAL A 62 0.02 -2.15 5.09
C VAL A 62 1.20 -1.96 4.12
N ILE A 63 2.15 -1.09 4.44
CA ILE A 63 3.35 -0.86 3.62
C ILE A 63 4.17 -2.16 3.49
N ALA A 64 4.40 -2.86 4.60
CA ALA A 64 5.12 -4.13 4.59
C ALA A 64 4.39 -5.19 3.74
N TYR A 65 3.07 -5.26 3.84
CA TYR A 65 2.23 -6.13 3.03
C TYR A 65 2.35 -5.83 1.53
N ILE A 66 2.27 -4.56 1.14
CA ILE A 66 2.41 -4.12 -0.26
C ILE A 66 3.78 -4.54 -0.82
N ARG A 67 4.86 -4.33 -0.08
CA ARG A 67 6.22 -4.76 -0.45
C ARG A 67 6.30 -6.27 -0.63
N GLN A 68 5.71 -7.03 0.28
CA GLN A 68 5.77 -8.50 0.27
C GLN A 68 5.00 -9.12 -0.90
N LYS A 69 3.86 -8.57 -1.26
CA LYS A 69 3.03 -9.12 -2.36
C LYS A 69 3.64 -8.92 -3.74
N GLY A 70 4.65 -8.05 -3.89
CA GLY A 70 5.48 -7.97 -5.10
C GLY A 70 4.71 -7.64 -6.38
N VAL A 71 3.61 -6.89 -6.27
CA VAL A 71 2.90 -6.36 -7.44
C VAL A 71 3.85 -5.40 -8.17
N SER A 72 3.73 -5.34 -9.49
CA SER A 72 4.52 -4.41 -10.29
C SER A 72 4.46 -2.99 -9.72
N GLU A 73 5.62 -2.34 -9.58
CA GLU A 73 5.78 -1.02 -8.95
C GLU A 73 5.44 -0.95 -7.44
N SER A 74 5.38 -2.10 -6.75
CA SER A 74 5.04 -2.16 -5.31
C SER A 74 5.97 -1.35 -4.43
N GLU A 75 7.27 -1.34 -4.73
CA GLU A 75 8.25 -0.56 -3.97
C GLU A 75 8.03 0.95 -4.13
N LEU A 76 7.74 1.40 -5.35
CA LEU A 76 7.42 2.80 -5.62
C LEU A 76 6.14 3.25 -4.89
N ILE A 77 5.12 2.39 -4.85
CA ILE A 77 3.87 2.65 -4.13
C ILE A 77 4.11 2.65 -2.62
N ALA A 78 4.87 1.69 -2.11
CA ALA A 78 5.18 1.59 -0.69
C ALA A 78 5.96 2.82 -0.19
N SER A 79 7.00 3.24 -0.93
CA SER A 79 7.75 4.45 -0.61
C SER A 79 6.88 5.70 -0.68
N ALA A 80 6.00 5.80 -1.67
CA ALA A 80 5.05 6.90 -1.80
C ALA A 80 4.09 6.99 -0.60
N LEU A 81 3.62 5.86 -0.08
CA LEU A 81 2.78 5.80 1.12
C LEU A 81 3.58 6.14 2.39
N GLU A 82 4.85 5.75 2.45
CA GLU A 82 5.73 6.05 3.58
C GLU A 82 5.98 7.55 3.68
N ASP A 83 6.33 8.17 2.55
CA ASP A 83 6.67 9.60 2.44
C ASP A 83 5.44 10.51 2.24
N MET A 84 4.25 9.94 2.06
CA MET A 84 2.99 10.67 1.77
C MET A 84 3.09 11.56 0.52
N VAL A 85 3.77 11.05 -0.53
CA VAL A 85 3.95 11.73 -1.83
C VAL A 85 3.28 10.93 -2.95
N ILE A 86 2.88 11.64 -4.00
CA ILE A 86 2.31 10.98 -5.19
C ILE A 86 3.46 10.35 -5.99
N PRO A 87 3.44 9.03 -6.26
CA PRO A 87 4.49 8.38 -7.02
C PRO A 87 4.44 8.80 -8.48
N THR A 88 5.60 9.14 -9.04
CA THR A 88 5.72 9.57 -10.44
C THR A 88 6.81 8.78 -11.16
N ILE A 89 6.58 8.48 -12.43
CA ILE A 89 7.58 7.90 -13.33
C ILE A 89 7.97 8.98 -14.33
N PRO A 90 9.22 9.49 -14.28
CA PRO A 90 9.66 10.55 -15.16
C PRO A 90 9.67 10.09 -16.62
N LEU A 91 9.54 11.05 -17.53
CA LEU A 91 9.74 10.81 -18.97
C LEU A 91 11.23 10.81 -19.31
N PRO A 92 11.66 10.07 -20.34
CA PRO A 92 13.03 10.11 -20.81
C PRO A 92 13.35 11.50 -21.40
N PRO A 93 14.60 11.92 -21.37
CA PRO A 93 15.03 13.18 -21.99
C PRO A 93 14.69 13.19 -23.48
N ARG A 94 14.67 14.36 -24.07
CA ARG A 94 14.51 14.50 -25.54
C ARG A 94 15.77 13.98 -26.24
N ALA A 95 15.61 13.39 -27.43
CA ALA A 95 16.73 13.03 -28.28
C ALA A 95 17.58 14.27 -28.59
N PRO A 96 18.92 14.15 -28.62
CA PRO A 96 19.80 15.25 -28.99
C PRO A 96 19.54 15.67 -30.43
N MET A 97 19.88 16.94 -30.71
CA MET A 97 19.86 17.48 -32.06
C MET A 97 21.26 17.32 -32.65
N ILE A 98 21.36 16.82 -33.87
CA ILE A 98 22.59 16.61 -34.64
C ILE A 98 22.49 17.33 -36.00
N GLU A 99 23.62 17.63 -36.63
CA GLU A 99 23.63 18.12 -37.99
C GLU A 99 23.17 17.02 -38.97
N ASP A 100 22.35 17.42 -39.93
CA ASP A 100 21.89 16.51 -40.97
C ASP A 100 23.05 16.29 -41.97
N LEU A 101 23.61 15.07 -41.95
CA LEU A 101 24.72 14.70 -42.76
C LEU A 101 24.36 14.61 -44.27
N ASP A 102 23.10 14.43 -44.60
CA ASP A 102 22.61 14.39 -45.98
C ASP A 102 22.53 15.81 -46.60
N GLN A 103 22.60 16.84 -45.77
CA GLN A 103 22.52 18.26 -46.16
C GLN A 103 23.79 19.08 -45.77
N LEU A 104 24.93 18.38 -45.76
CA LEU A 104 26.22 19.00 -45.50
C LEU A 104 26.52 20.13 -46.49
N GLY A 105 26.90 21.30 -45.95
CA GLY A 105 27.23 22.47 -46.76
C GLY A 105 26.13 23.51 -46.87
N GLN A 106 24.96 23.31 -46.32
CA GLN A 106 23.97 24.37 -46.17
C GLN A 106 24.33 25.33 -45.05
N VAL A 107 24.06 26.62 -45.26
CA VAL A 107 24.28 27.66 -44.27
C VAL A 107 22.98 28.45 -44.07
N PRO A 108 22.38 28.39 -42.88
CA PRO A 108 22.81 27.70 -41.66
C PRO A 108 22.70 26.16 -41.77
N PRO A 109 23.46 25.37 -40.95
CA PRO A 109 23.36 23.91 -40.94
C PRO A 109 21.95 23.44 -40.60
N VAL A 110 21.47 22.43 -41.30
CA VAL A 110 20.20 21.78 -40.97
C VAL A 110 20.44 20.86 -39.78
N VAL A 111 19.64 21.01 -38.74
CA VAL A 111 19.74 20.23 -37.51
C VAL A 111 18.54 19.35 -37.38
N ILE A 112 18.76 18.05 -37.23
CA ILE A 112 17.73 17.04 -37.05
C ILE A 112 17.89 16.32 -35.70
N GLN A 113 16.85 15.60 -35.29
CA GLN A 113 17.02 14.68 -34.16
C GLN A 113 17.81 13.46 -34.63
N ASP A 114 18.74 13.00 -33.79
CA ASP A 114 19.48 11.76 -34.04
C ASP A 114 18.50 10.59 -34.26
N PRO A 115 18.49 9.94 -35.45
CA PRO A 115 17.53 8.88 -35.77
C PRO A 115 17.65 7.67 -34.83
N ASP A 116 18.87 7.31 -34.42
CA ASP A 116 19.09 6.16 -33.55
C ASP A 116 18.58 6.44 -32.13
N GLU A 117 18.82 7.65 -31.63
CA GLU A 117 18.30 8.13 -30.35
C GLU A 117 16.77 8.26 -30.36
N VAL A 118 16.17 8.67 -31.48
CA VAL A 118 14.69 8.70 -31.64
C VAL A 118 14.10 7.30 -31.55
N LEU A 119 14.75 6.30 -32.18
CA LEU A 119 14.30 4.91 -32.13
C LEU A 119 14.41 4.35 -30.70
N LEU A 120 15.56 4.56 -30.04
CA LEU A 120 15.81 4.16 -28.66
C LEU A 120 14.75 4.77 -27.73
N ARG A 121 14.54 6.08 -27.83
CA ARG A 121 13.54 6.80 -27.07
C ARG A 121 12.12 6.29 -27.31
N SER A 122 11.78 5.92 -28.53
CA SER A 122 10.48 5.32 -28.83
C SER A 122 10.23 4.04 -28.03
N SER A 123 11.26 3.19 -27.89
CA SER A 123 11.20 1.97 -27.08
C SER A 123 11.11 2.27 -25.59
N GLU A 124 11.88 3.23 -25.09
CA GLU A 124 11.83 3.70 -23.71
C GLU A 124 10.47 4.30 -23.35
N MET A 125 9.87 5.08 -24.25
CA MET A 125 8.54 5.64 -24.07
C MET A 125 7.47 4.56 -23.91
N LYS A 126 7.52 3.49 -24.73
CA LYS A 126 6.61 2.35 -24.58
C LYS A 126 6.79 1.66 -23.21
N TYR A 127 8.03 1.46 -22.80
CA TYR A 127 8.33 0.88 -21.48
C TYR A 127 7.81 1.74 -20.34
N ILE A 128 8.03 3.08 -20.39
CA ILE A 128 7.55 4.01 -19.39
C ILE A 128 6.01 4.06 -19.37
N GLN A 129 5.35 4.04 -20.52
CA GLN A 129 3.90 3.96 -20.59
C GLN A 129 3.38 2.69 -19.92
N GLN A 130 4.00 1.54 -20.19
CA GLN A 130 3.64 0.29 -19.54
C GLN A 130 3.84 0.36 -18.03
N ARG A 131 4.95 0.91 -17.55
CA ARG A 131 5.20 1.12 -16.13
C ARG A 131 4.15 2.03 -15.48
N ARG A 132 3.77 3.12 -16.14
CA ARG A 132 2.70 4.03 -15.68
C ARG A 132 1.36 3.32 -15.56
N GLN A 133 0.99 2.51 -16.54
CA GLN A 133 -0.22 1.69 -16.48
C GLN A 133 -0.17 0.68 -15.31
N ASN A 134 0.96 0.05 -15.10
CA ASN A 134 1.17 -0.88 -13.98
C ASN A 134 1.08 -0.14 -12.64
N LEU A 135 1.65 1.06 -12.55
CA LEU A 135 1.55 1.90 -11.35
C LEU A 135 0.10 2.25 -11.03
N LEU A 136 -0.68 2.71 -12.02
CA LEU A 136 -2.10 3.03 -11.84
C LEU A 136 -2.90 1.80 -11.37
N LYS A 137 -2.64 0.64 -11.97
CA LYS A 137 -3.25 -0.63 -11.58
C LYS A 137 -2.89 -1.01 -10.13
N GLY A 138 -1.61 -0.87 -9.76
CA GLY A 138 -1.13 -1.10 -8.42
C GLY A 138 -1.75 -0.13 -7.41
N LEU A 139 -1.86 1.15 -7.73
CA LEU A 139 -2.51 2.15 -6.87
C LEU A 139 -3.97 1.80 -6.60
N LYS A 140 -4.74 1.40 -7.62
CA LYS A 140 -6.13 0.94 -7.43
C LYS A 140 -6.24 -0.25 -6.49
N GLN A 141 -5.39 -1.26 -6.69
CA GLN A 141 -5.39 -2.46 -5.85
C GLN A 141 -5.03 -2.11 -4.40
N ASN A 142 -4.02 -1.29 -4.20
CA ASN A 142 -3.58 -0.89 -2.87
C ASN A 142 -4.59 0.06 -2.20
N TYR A 143 -5.26 0.92 -2.97
CA TYR A 143 -6.38 1.70 -2.44
C TYR A 143 -7.48 0.80 -1.86
N ALA A 144 -7.90 -0.23 -2.60
CA ALA A 144 -8.90 -1.17 -2.12
C ALA A 144 -8.46 -1.85 -0.81
N ILE A 145 -7.19 -2.26 -0.71
CA ILE A 145 -6.64 -2.86 0.51
C ILE A 145 -6.69 -1.86 1.68
N ILE A 146 -6.24 -0.62 1.47
CA ILE A 146 -6.26 0.43 2.50
C ILE A 146 -7.69 0.72 2.93
N TRP A 147 -8.61 0.84 1.98
CA TRP A 147 -10.03 1.06 2.25
C TRP A 147 -10.63 -0.06 3.09
N ASP A 148 -10.32 -1.31 2.76
CA ASP A 148 -10.77 -2.47 3.53
C ASP A 148 -10.21 -2.49 4.97
N GLN A 149 -9.06 -1.89 5.22
CA GLN A 149 -8.51 -1.71 6.56
C GLN A 149 -9.12 -0.53 7.33
N CYS A 150 -9.91 0.33 6.70
CA CYS A 150 -10.61 1.41 7.40
C CYS A 150 -11.84 0.89 8.15
N SER A 151 -11.99 1.28 9.43
CA SER A 151 -13.22 1.05 10.18
C SER A 151 -14.40 1.79 9.55
N LEU A 152 -15.64 1.34 9.80
CA LEU A 152 -16.82 2.03 9.29
C LEU A 152 -16.86 3.50 9.71
N GLN A 153 -16.43 3.80 10.94
CA GLN A 153 -16.38 5.19 11.43
C GLN A 153 -15.35 6.02 10.65
N MET A 154 -14.20 5.43 10.31
CA MET A 154 -13.18 6.09 9.49
C MET A 154 -13.70 6.35 8.08
N ARG A 155 -14.30 5.34 7.44
CA ARG A 155 -14.89 5.46 6.09
C ARG A 155 -15.94 6.57 6.05
N SER A 156 -16.90 6.57 6.98
CA SER A 156 -17.93 7.64 7.04
C SER A 156 -17.35 9.03 7.21
N LYS A 157 -16.24 9.19 7.91
CA LYS A 157 -15.56 10.48 8.02
C LYS A 157 -14.84 10.88 6.74
N LEU A 158 -14.19 9.92 6.08
CA LEU A 158 -13.51 10.16 4.79
C LEU A 158 -14.53 10.55 3.71
N GLU A 159 -15.69 9.88 3.67
CA GLU A 159 -16.77 10.16 2.73
C GLU A 159 -17.43 11.55 2.93
N GLN A 160 -17.30 12.14 4.12
CA GLN A 160 -17.78 13.48 4.43
C GLN A 160 -16.80 14.60 4.06
N LEU A 161 -15.59 14.26 3.62
CA LEU A 161 -14.64 15.27 3.14
C LEU A 161 -15.08 15.82 1.79
N ASP A 162 -14.99 17.14 1.63
CA ASP A 162 -15.39 17.83 0.40
C ASP A 162 -14.66 17.30 -0.84
N ASP A 163 -13.41 16.88 -0.67
CA ASP A 163 -12.56 16.32 -1.74
C ASP A 163 -12.80 14.83 -2.01
N TYR A 164 -13.67 14.15 -1.22
CA TYR A 164 -13.85 12.70 -1.35
C TYR A 164 -14.31 12.30 -2.75
N ASN A 165 -15.26 13.03 -3.33
CA ASN A 165 -15.76 12.75 -4.68
C ASN A 165 -14.67 12.88 -5.74
N ALA A 166 -13.74 13.83 -5.58
CA ALA A 166 -12.60 13.97 -6.47
C ALA A 166 -11.63 12.78 -6.34
N ILE A 167 -11.40 12.31 -5.11
CA ILE A 167 -10.57 11.12 -4.82
C ILE A 167 -11.25 9.86 -5.34
N ASP A 168 -12.56 9.73 -5.18
CA ASP A 168 -13.33 8.58 -5.63
C ASP A 168 -13.39 8.49 -7.16
N ASN A 169 -13.58 9.60 -7.84
CA ASN A 169 -13.55 9.70 -9.30
C ASN A 169 -12.14 9.44 -9.87
N ALA A 170 -11.08 9.83 -9.16
CA ALA A 170 -9.69 9.52 -9.56
C ALA A 170 -9.36 8.00 -9.53
N LYS A 171 -10.23 7.16 -8.97
CA LYS A 171 -10.11 5.70 -9.05
C LYS A 171 -10.38 5.16 -10.45
N ASP A 172 -11.09 5.91 -11.30
CA ASP A 172 -11.39 5.49 -12.66
C ASP A 172 -10.29 5.99 -13.63
N PRO A 173 -9.40 5.11 -14.13
CA PRO A 173 -8.31 5.53 -15.01
C PRO A 173 -8.78 5.90 -16.41
N ASP A 174 -10.02 5.62 -16.76
CA ASP A 174 -10.54 5.91 -18.10
C ASP A 174 -10.75 7.43 -18.31
N ASP A 175 -10.79 8.20 -17.20
CA ASP A 175 -10.90 9.67 -17.25
C ASP A 175 -9.56 10.38 -17.56
N PHE A 176 -8.41 9.68 -17.40
CA PHE A 176 -7.09 10.25 -17.74
C PHE A 176 -6.72 10.17 -19.23
N SER A 177 -7.52 9.52 -20.06
CA SER A 177 -7.27 9.39 -21.51
C SER A 177 -7.78 10.58 -22.35
N GLN A 178 -8.43 11.59 -21.73
CA GLN A 178 -9.05 12.71 -22.42
C GLN A 178 -8.38 14.10 -22.22
N LYS A 179 -7.13 14.15 -21.71
CA LYS A 179 -6.40 15.43 -21.60
C LYS A 179 -5.03 15.38 -22.23
#